data_67639dc67aa12d6361d53e9bc4cedefd
#
_entry.id   67639dc67aa12d6361d53e9bc4cedefd
#
_cell.length_a   1.000
_cell.length_b   1.000
_cell.length_c   1.000
_cell.angle_alpha   90.00
_cell.angle_beta   90.00
_cell.angle_gamma   90.00
#
_symmetry.space_group_name_H-M   'P 1'
#
loop_
_entity.id
_entity.type
_entity.pdbx_description
1 polymer ?
#
loop_
_entity_poly.entity_id
_entity_poly.type
_entity_poly.pdbx_seq_one_letter_code
_entity_poly.pdbx_strand_id
1 'polypeptide(L)'
;MKEEITYDTFDKVDIRVGTVISVKKNEKARKPSLVVEVDFGSEIGIKQSSAQITHYYNEENLKGKQVIAVCNFPEKNIAGIVSQVLVLGAIDADGKVTLVHPSQKAENGLPIAK
;
A
#
# COMPACT_ATOMS: atom_id res chain seq x y z
N MET A 1 2.97 -10.82 20.89
CA MET A 1 2.04 -11.13 19.77
C MET A 1 0.67 -10.55 20.04
N LYS A 2 -0.05 -10.26 18.99
CA LYS A 2 -1.44 -9.81 19.09
C LYS A 2 -2.37 -10.97 19.45
N GLU A 3 -3.59 -10.64 19.88
CA GLU A 3 -4.60 -11.65 20.17
C GLU A 3 -4.92 -12.49 18.94
N GLU A 4 -5.35 -13.73 19.18
CA GLU A 4 -5.84 -14.60 18.11
C GLU A 4 -7.10 -14.01 17.48
N ILE A 5 -7.22 -14.17 16.17
CA ILE A 5 -8.46 -13.87 15.43
C ILE A 5 -8.85 -15.11 14.66
N THR A 6 -10.11 -15.18 14.26
CA THR A 6 -10.58 -16.28 13.43
C THR A 6 -10.19 -16.06 11.97
N TYR A 7 -10.11 -17.15 11.24
CA TYR A 7 -9.93 -17.10 9.79
C TYR A 7 -11.02 -16.24 9.13
N ASP A 8 -12.27 -16.41 9.56
CA ASP A 8 -13.40 -15.66 9.00
C ASP A 8 -13.25 -14.16 9.19
N THR A 9 -12.69 -13.72 10.32
CA THR A 9 -12.42 -12.31 10.57
C THR A 9 -11.36 -11.79 9.59
N PHE A 10 -10.28 -12.53 9.42
CA PHE A 10 -9.21 -12.15 8.50
C PHE A 10 -9.67 -12.19 7.03
N ASP A 11 -10.53 -13.13 6.70
CA ASP A 11 -11.02 -13.30 5.33
C ASP A 11 -11.84 -12.10 4.83
N LYS A 12 -12.31 -11.24 5.73
CA LYS A 12 -13.00 -10.00 5.38
C LYS A 12 -12.05 -8.92 4.86
N VAL A 13 -10.75 -9.07 5.07
CA VAL A 13 -9.76 -8.11 4.59
C VAL A 13 -9.47 -8.39 3.13
N ASP A 14 -9.74 -7.42 2.26
CA ASP A 14 -9.50 -7.57 0.82
C ASP A 14 -8.09 -7.06 0.48
N ILE A 15 -7.17 -7.99 0.28
CA ILE A 15 -5.76 -7.70 0.01
C ILE A 15 -5.44 -8.04 -1.43
N ARG A 16 -4.91 -7.09 -2.18
CA ARG A 16 -4.66 -7.24 -3.62
C ARG A 16 -3.25 -6.83 -4.01
N VAL A 17 -2.80 -7.40 -5.13
CA VAL A 17 -1.55 -7.00 -5.79
C VAL A 17 -1.82 -5.81 -6.69
N GLY A 18 -0.93 -4.83 -6.68
CA GLY A 18 -0.99 -3.71 -7.61
C GLY A 18 0.41 -3.25 -8.02
N THR A 19 0.46 -2.46 -9.09
CA THR A 19 1.71 -1.88 -9.59
C THR A 19 1.70 -0.37 -9.37
N VAL A 20 2.77 0.15 -8.77
CA VAL A 20 2.92 1.59 -8.57
C VAL A 20 3.16 2.27 -9.92
N ILE A 21 2.30 3.21 -10.28
CA ILE A 21 2.40 3.93 -11.55
C ILE A 21 2.84 5.38 -11.39
N SER A 22 2.72 5.96 -10.19
CA SER A 22 3.10 7.33 -9.92
C SER A 22 3.48 7.49 -8.46
N VAL A 23 4.48 8.31 -8.20
CA VAL A 23 4.97 8.59 -6.84
C VAL A 23 5.27 10.08 -6.73
N LYS A 24 4.73 10.72 -5.69
CA LYS A 24 4.99 12.14 -5.40
C LYS A 24 5.22 12.31 -3.91
N LYS A 25 6.02 13.30 -3.54
CA LYS A 25 6.15 13.69 -2.14
C LYS A 25 4.87 14.39 -1.67
N ASN A 26 4.42 14.08 -0.46
CA ASN A 26 3.35 14.84 0.17
C ASN A 26 3.96 15.99 0.98
N GLU A 27 4.04 17.16 0.38
CA GLU A 27 4.69 18.30 0.99
C GLU A 27 3.89 18.92 2.14
N LYS A 28 2.61 18.60 2.25
CA LYS A 28 1.75 19.08 3.35
C LYS A 28 1.80 18.20 4.59
N ALA A 29 2.38 17.01 4.50
CA ALA A 29 2.45 16.09 5.63
C ALA A 29 3.49 16.55 6.65
N ARG A 30 3.18 16.41 7.94
CA ARG A 30 4.11 16.74 9.02
C ARG A 30 5.34 15.83 9.01
N LYS A 31 5.12 14.55 8.74
CA LYS A 31 6.19 13.57 8.59
C LYS A 31 6.38 13.29 7.10
N PRO A 32 7.63 13.11 6.66
CA PRO A 32 7.88 12.79 5.26
C PRO A 32 7.05 11.60 4.81
N SER A 33 6.31 11.79 3.72
CA SER A 33 5.46 10.73 3.16
C SER A 33 5.42 10.84 1.65
N LEU A 34 5.04 9.74 1.01
CA LEU A 34 4.86 9.67 -0.43
C LEU A 34 3.38 9.42 -0.74
N VAL A 35 2.89 10.09 -1.79
CA VAL A 35 1.60 9.78 -2.39
C VAL A 35 1.86 8.86 -3.56
N VAL A 36 1.35 7.65 -3.49
CA VAL A 36 1.52 6.65 -4.54
C VAL A 36 0.19 6.37 -5.21
N GLU A 37 0.21 6.29 -6.54
CA GLU A 37 -0.92 5.75 -7.30
C GLU A 37 -0.60 4.33 -7.70
N VAL A 38 -1.53 3.43 -7.46
CA VAL A 38 -1.35 1.98 -7.67
C VAL A 38 -2.44 1.48 -8.60
N ASP A 39 -2.03 0.77 -9.63
CA ASP A 39 -2.94 0.12 -10.58
C ASP A 39 -3.25 -1.29 -10.09
N PHE A 40 -4.51 -1.53 -9.73
CA PHE A 40 -5.01 -2.82 -9.29
C PHE A 40 -5.78 -3.57 -10.39
N GLY A 41 -5.65 -3.16 -11.64
CA GLY A 41 -6.36 -3.80 -12.75
C GLY A 41 -7.74 -3.22 -12.99
N SER A 42 -8.45 -3.77 -13.97
CA SER A 42 -9.71 -3.18 -14.45
C SER A 42 -10.87 -3.25 -13.46
N GLU A 43 -10.89 -4.24 -12.58
CA GLU A 43 -11.96 -4.39 -11.58
C GLU A 43 -11.91 -3.30 -10.52
N ILE A 44 -10.75 -3.05 -9.95
CA ILE A 44 -10.57 -2.11 -8.85
C ILE A 44 -10.13 -0.73 -9.38
N GLY A 45 -9.30 -0.72 -10.42
CA GLY A 45 -8.78 0.50 -11.02
C GLY A 45 -7.57 1.05 -10.28
N ILE A 46 -7.32 2.33 -10.51
CA ILE A 46 -6.19 3.05 -9.93
C ILE A 46 -6.65 3.69 -8.63
N LYS A 47 -5.88 3.44 -7.56
CA LYS A 47 -6.13 4.00 -6.22
C LYS A 47 -4.89 4.69 -5.71
N GLN A 48 -5.06 5.67 -4.84
CA GLN A 48 -3.92 6.34 -4.24
C GLN A 48 -3.83 6.05 -2.74
N SER A 49 -2.60 6.13 -2.23
CA SER A 49 -2.29 5.96 -0.82
C SER A 49 -1.25 6.98 -0.40
N SER A 50 -1.40 7.53 0.79
CA SER A 50 -0.34 8.31 1.44
C SER A 50 0.38 7.38 2.41
N ALA A 51 1.69 7.27 2.27
CA ALA A 51 2.47 6.31 3.04
C ALA A 51 3.78 6.92 3.55
N GLN A 52 4.09 6.67 4.83
CA GLN A 52 5.34 7.10 5.46
C GLN A 52 6.45 6.09 5.17
N ILE A 53 6.91 6.06 3.94
CA ILE A 53 7.87 5.07 3.43
C ILE A 53 9.11 5.74 2.79
N THR A 54 9.43 6.96 3.19
CA THR A 54 10.50 7.75 2.56
C THR A 54 11.90 7.27 2.91
N HIS A 55 12.06 6.35 3.83
CA HIS A 55 13.38 5.92 4.28
C HIS A 55 14.13 5.15 3.18
N TYR A 56 13.45 4.20 2.53
CA TYR A 56 14.06 3.38 1.46
C TYR A 56 13.53 3.70 0.07
N TYR A 57 12.45 4.48 -0.04
CA TYR A 57 11.76 4.69 -1.30
C TYR A 57 11.68 6.16 -1.68
N ASN A 58 11.71 6.42 -2.98
CA ASN A 58 11.59 7.74 -3.57
C ASN A 58 10.80 7.63 -4.88
N GLU A 59 10.67 8.76 -5.58
CA GLU A 59 9.91 8.82 -6.83
C GLU A 59 10.50 7.93 -7.93
N GLU A 60 11.81 7.67 -7.91
CA GLU A 60 12.49 6.91 -8.95
C GLU A 60 12.49 5.40 -8.68
N ASN A 61 12.77 4.99 -7.44
CA ASN A 61 12.98 3.57 -7.14
C ASN A 61 11.71 2.79 -6.84
N LEU A 62 10.56 3.46 -6.72
CA LEU A 62 9.30 2.80 -6.41
C LEU A 62 8.39 2.63 -7.63
N LYS A 63 8.44 3.56 -8.57
CA LYS A 63 7.62 3.49 -9.77
C LYS A 63 7.89 2.22 -10.58
N GLY A 64 6.82 1.53 -10.97
CA GLY A 64 6.90 0.29 -11.72
C GLY A 64 7.00 -0.97 -10.86
N LYS A 65 7.16 -0.82 -9.55
CA LYS A 65 7.24 -1.96 -8.64
C LYS A 65 5.86 -2.40 -8.17
N GLN A 66 5.72 -3.70 -7.91
CA GLN A 66 4.49 -4.22 -7.35
C GLN A 66 4.47 -4.09 -5.83
N VAL A 67 3.27 -3.92 -5.29
CA VAL A 67 3.00 -3.80 -3.86
C VAL A 67 1.79 -4.68 -3.52
N ILE A 68 1.61 -4.89 -2.23
CA ILE A 68 0.45 -5.57 -1.66
C ILE A 68 -0.29 -4.57 -0.81
N ALA A 69 -1.60 -4.43 -1.01
CA ALA A 69 -2.38 -3.43 -0.30
C ALA A 69 -3.74 -3.95 0.14
N VAL A 70 -4.22 -3.42 1.26
CA VAL A 70 -5.61 -3.62 1.71
C VAL A 70 -6.48 -2.62 0.97
N CYS A 71 -7.50 -3.12 0.28
CA CYS A 71 -8.32 -2.33 -0.64
C CYS A 71 -9.72 -2.01 -0.14
N ASN A 72 -10.14 -2.54 1.00
CA ASN A 72 -11.51 -2.35 1.48
C ASN A 72 -11.64 -1.61 2.81
N PHE A 73 -10.71 -0.71 3.11
CA PHE A 73 -10.90 0.27 4.15
C PHE A 73 -11.67 1.49 3.62
N PRO A 74 -12.42 2.20 4.49
CA PRO A 74 -12.95 3.51 4.12
C PRO A 74 -11.83 4.48 3.75
N GLU A 75 -12.12 5.41 2.85
CA GLU A 75 -11.17 6.45 2.49
C GLU A 75 -10.84 7.33 3.69
N LYS A 76 -9.59 7.80 3.76
CA LYS A 76 -9.10 8.65 4.84
C LYS A 76 -8.33 9.83 4.28
N ASN A 77 -8.67 11.04 4.71
CA ASN A 77 -7.90 12.23 4.35
C ASN A 77 -6.65 12.31 5.23
N ILE A 78 -5.49 12.30 4.59
CA ILE A 78 -4.19 12.40 5.27
C ILE A 78 -3.44 13.60 4.66
N ALA A 79 -3.33 14.69 5.41
CA ALA A 79 -2.64 15.90 4.99
C ALA A 79 -3.09 16.38 3.59
N GLY A 80 -4.39 16.44 3.37
CA GLY A 80 -4.99 16.90 2.12
C GLY A 80 -5.08 15.86 1.01
N ILE A 81 -4.59 14.65 1.24
CA ILE A 81 -4.65 13.54 0.28
C ILE A 81 -5.67 12.51 0.74
N VAL A 82 -6.55 12.12 -0.16
CA VAL A 82 -7.50 11.04 0.10
C VAL A 82 -6.80 9.71 -0.10
N SER A 83 -6.47 9.04 1.01
CA SER A 83 -5.84 7.71 0.97
C SER A 83 -6.93 6.66 0.88
N GLN A 84 -6.91 5.87 -0.20
CA GLN A 84 -7.96 4.93 -0.55
C GLN A 84 -7.61 3.49 -0.20
N VAL A 85 -6.32 3.17 -0.15
CA VAL A 85 -5.82 1.83 0.13
C VAL A 85 -4.68 1.92 1.12
N LEU A 86 -4.38 0.81 1.80
CA LEU A 86 -3.25 0.71 2.72
C LEU A 86 -2.19 -0.20 2.10
N VAL A 87 -1.09 0.37 1.68
CA VAL A 87 0.06 -0.39 1.19
C VAL A 87 0.78 -1.02 2.39
N LEU A 88 1.05 -2.32 2.30
CA LEU A 88 1.61 -3.09 3.41
C LEU A 88 3.13 -3.16 3.35
N GLY A 89 3.74 -3.14 4.52
CA GLY A 89 5.19 -3.26 4.65
C GLY A 89 5.59 -3.76 6.03
N ALA A 90 6.81 -4.29 6.11
CA ALA A 90 7.43 -4.65 7.37
C ALA A 90 8.02 -3.38 7.97
N ILE A 91 7.73 -3.13 9.24
CA ILE A 91 8.22 -1.94 9.95
C ILE A 91 9.16 -2.36 11.06
N ASP A 92 10.34 -1.72 11.11
CA ASP A 92 11.31 -1.99 12.16
C ASP A 92 11.12 -1.08 13.39
N ALA A 93 11.97 -1.24 14.41
CA ALA A 93 11.86 -0.49 15.66
C ALA A 93 12.06 1.03 15.46
N ASP A 94 12.74 1.44 14.41
CA ASP A 94 12.98 2.86 14.09
C ASP A 94 11.90 3.46 13.20
N GLY A 95 10.89 2.67 12.83
CA GLY A 95 9.82 3.11 11.95
C GLY A 95 10.14 3.03 10.47
N LYS A 96 11.25 2.38 10.08
CA LYS A 96 11.61 2.20 8.67
C LYS A 96 10.79 1.08 8.06
N VAL A 97 10.20 1.33 6.91
CA VAL A 97 9.29 0.40 6.26
C VAL A 97 9.92 -0.23 5.04
N THR A 98 9.89 -1.56 4.99
CA THR A 98 10.24 -2.34 3.80
C THR A 98 8.94 -2.91 3.23
N LEU A 99 8.61 -2.54 2.00
CA LEU A 99 7.34 -2.93 1.40
C LEU A 99 7.26 -4.43 1.11
N VAL A 100 6.07 -4.98 1.27
CA VAL A 100 5.76 -6.36 0.91
C VAL A 100 5.41 -6.39 -0.56
N HIS A 101 5.96 -7.35 -1.30
CA HIS A 101 5.65 -7.53 -2.71
C HIS A 101 5.65 -9.01 -3.07
N PRO A 102 5.00 -9.42 -4.18
CA PRO A 102 5.07 -10.81 -4.61
C PRO A 102 6.51 -11.17 -5.04
N SER A 103 6.91 -12.40 -4.78
CA SER A 103 8.27 -12.87 -5.09
C SER A 103 8.55 -12.93 -6.59
N GLN A 104 7.52 -12.97 -7.39
CA GLN A 104 7.60 -12.89 -8.86
C GLN A 104 6.42 -12.07 -9.35
N LYS A 105 6.51 -11.56 -10.58
CA LYS A 105 5.46 -10.72 -11.14
C LYS A 105 4.11 -11.44 -11.11
N ALA A 106 3.12 -10.77 -10.56
CA ALA A 106 1.73 -11.23 -10.50
C ALA A 106 0.83 -10.27 -11.27
N GLU A 107 -0.32 -10.76 -11.72
CA GLU A 107 -1.30 -9.92 -12.38
C GLU A 107 -1.90 -8.90 -11.40
N ASN A 108 -2.06 -7.65 -11.85
CA ASN A 108 -2.67 -6.61 -11.02
C ASN A 108 -4.11 -6.98 -10.67
N GLY A 109 -4.47 -6.78 -9.40
CA GLY A 109 -5.79 -7.07 -8.90
C GLY A 109 -5.98 -8.49 -8.35
N LEU A 110 -4.96 -9.36 -8.45
CA LEU A 110 -5.08 -10.68 -7.85
C LEU A 110 -5.24 -10.58 -6.34
N PRO A 111 -6.20 -11.32 -5.76
CA PRO A 111 -6.31 -11.40 -4.32
C PRO A 111 -5.19 -12.25 -3.73
N ILE A 112 -4.91 -12.03 -2.46
CA ILE A 112 -3.92 -12.80 -1.72
C ILE A 112 -4.56 -14.10 -1.23
N ALA A 113 -3.87 -15.21 -1.43
CA ALA A 113 -4.30 -16.49 -0.87
C ALA A 113 -4.23 -16.44 0.65
N LYS A 114 -5.25 -16.97 1.28
CA LYS A 114 -5.35 -16.93 2.74
C LYS A 114 -5.59 -18.31 3.32
#